data_77f637fe4b7c28c7ca4141fcd7902dff
#
_entry.id   77f637fe4b7c28c7ca4141fcd7902dff
#
_cell.length_a   1.000
_cell.length_b   1.000
_cell.length_c   1.000
_cell.angle_alpha   90.00
_cell.angle_beta   90.00
_cell.angle_gamma   90.00
#
_symmetry.space_group_name_H-M   'P 1'
#
loop_
_entity.id
_entity.type
_entity.pdbx_description
1 polymer ?
#
loop_
_entity_poly.entity_id
_entity_poly.type
_entity_poly.pdbx_seq_one_letter_code
_entity_poly.pdbx_strand_id
1 'polypeptide(L)'
;MKNVLNTDLIYEVLSVVEEIPEGRVATYGQIARLTGRDRNARLIGKILSMSAYYGQYPCHRVVNHAGRTAPGFLAQKELLLAAGIEFRPNGCVDLKKYRWDC
;
A
#
# COMPACT_ATOMS: atom_id res chain seq x y z
N MET A 1 -12.22 -19.93 14.32
CA MET A 1 -11.88 -19.49 13.98
C MET A 1 -11.47 -19.03 13.47
N LYS A 2 -11.28 -18.65 13.35
CA LYS A 2 -10.94 -17.94 13.01
C LYS A 2 -9.97 -17.44 12.26
N ASN A 3 -9.68 -17.92 11.57
CA ASN A 3 -8.59 -17.32 10.85
C ASN A 3 -9.08 -16.54 9.65
N VAL A 4 -8.75 -15.25 9.63
CA VAL A 4 -9.27 -14.37 8.60
C VAL A 4 -8.38 -14.30 7.37
N LEU A 5 -7.14 -14.83 7.43
CA LEU A 5 -6.22 -14.76 6.32
C LEU A 5 -6.37 -15.99 5.46
N ASN A 6 -7.02 -15.86 4.34
CA ASN A 6 -7.11 -16.92 3.37
C ASN A 6 -6.57 -16.45 2.03
N THR A 7 -6.29 -17.39 1.16
CA THR A 7 -5.64 -17.12 -0.10
C THR A 7 -6.46 -16.18 -0.98
N ASP A 8 -7.78 -16.35 -0.99
CA ASP A 8 -8.64 -15.52 -1.82
C ASP A 8 -8.56 -14.06 -1.39
N LEU A 9 -8.61 -13.80 -0.08
CA LEU A 9 -8.51 -12.44 0.42
C LEU A 9 -7.14 -11.84 0.09
N ILE A 10 -6.09 -12.63 0.27
CA ILE A 10 -4.74 -12.14 0.00
C ILE A 10 -4.62 -11.71 -1.46
N TYR A 11 -5.06 -12.54 -2.39
CA TYR A 11 -4.97 -12.19 -3.81
C TYR A 11 -5.90 -11.05 -4.19
N GLU A 12 -7.04 -10.93 -3.53
CA GLU A 12 -7.93 -9.80 -3.76
C GLU A 12 -7.23 -8.48 -3.41
N VAL A 13 -6.60 -8.44 -2.24
CA VAL A 13 -5.88 -7.24 -1.81
C VAL A 13 -4.71 -6.94 -2.75
N LEU A 14 -3.94 -7.96 -3.09
CA LEU A 14 -2.77 -7.76 -3.94
C LEU A 14 -3.17 -7.33 -5.35
N SER A 15 -4.32 -7.80 -5.85
CA SER A 15 -4.82 -7.37 -7.14
C SER A 15 -5.15 -5.88 -7.16
N VAL A 16 -5.70 -5.36 -6.06
CA VAL A 16 -5.98 -3.93 -5.97
C VAL A 16 -4.67 -3.15 -5.92
N VAL A 17 -3.69 -3.63 -5.15
CA VAL A 17 -2.38 -2.98 -5.09
C VAL A 17 -1.75 -2.90 -6.47
N GLU A 18 -1.91 -3.96 -7.25
CA GLU A 18 -1.33 -4.02 -8.60
C GLU A 18 -1.92 -2.96 -9.52
N GLU A 19 -3.14 -2.50 -9.23
CA GLU A 19 -3.80 -1.49 -10.06
C GLU A 19 -3.33 -0.07 -9.77
N ILE A 20 -2.58 0.15 -8.68
CA ILE A 20 -2.09 1.49 -8.38
C ILE A 20 -1.12 1.92 -9.48
N PRO A 21 -1.39 3.03 -10.18
CA PRO A 21 -0.50 3.44 -11.27
C PRO A 21 0.87 3.83 -10.77
N GLU A 22 1.86 3.67 -11.64
CA GLU A 22 3.19 4.18 -11.35
C GLU A 22 3.11 5.70 -11.19
N GLY A 23 3.82 6.24 -10.19
CA GLY A 23 3.76 7.66 -9.91
C GLY A 23 2.61 8.07 -9.00
N ARG A 24 1.88 7.10 -8.49
CA ARG A 24 0.81 7.34 -7.53
C ARG A 24 0.99 6.45 -6.31
N VAL A 25 0.34 6.82 -5.21
CA VAL A 25 0.34 6.00 -4.00
C VAL A 25 -1.10 5.84 -3.51
N ALA A 26 -1.33 4.80 -2.74
CA ALA A 26 -2.60 4.59 -2.06
C ALA A 26 -2.33 4.43 -0.56
N THR A 27 -3.34 4.65 0.26
CA THR A 27 -3.20 4.40 1.70
C THR A 27 -3.72 3.01 2.04
N TYR A 28 -3.26 2.48 3.17
CA TYR A 28 -3.78 1.19 3.64
C TYR A 28 -5.30 1.24 3.80
N GLY A 29 -5.83 2.36 4.30
CA GLY A 29 -7.27 2.51 4.45
C GLY A 29 -8.00 2.53 3.13
N GLN A 30 -7.39 3.11 2.10
CA GLN A 30 -7.95 3.13 0.77
C GLN A 30 -8.08 1.71 0.20
N ILE A 31 -7.02 0.91 0.37
CA ILE A 31 -7.04 -0.48 -0.08
C ILE A 31 -8.09 -1.28 0.71
N ALA A 32 -8.18 -1.03 2.02
CA ALA A 32 -9.17 -1.72 2.85
C ALA A 32 -10.59 -1.43 2.35
N ARG A 33 -10.87 -0.16 2.02
CA ARG A 33 -12.18 0.22 1.53
C ARG A 33 -12.48 -0.44 0.19
N LEU A 34 -11.49 -0.45 -0.70
CA LEU A 34 -11.70 -1.02 -2.05
C LEU A 34 -11.92 -2.52 -2.00
N THR A 35 -11.47 -3.19 -0.97
CA THR A 35 -11.64 -4.63 -0.83
C THR A 35 -12.78 -4.99 0.14
N GLY A 36 -13.60 -4.00 0.53
CA GLY A 36 -14.72 -4.26 1.41
C GLY A 36 -14.34 -4.51 2.86
N ARG A 37 -13.14 -4.09 3.26
CA ARG A 37 -12.63 -4.32 4.61
C ARG A 37 -12.44 -2.99 5.34
N ASP A 38 -13.44 -2.12 5.28
CA ASP A 38 -13.36 -0.81 5.92
C ASP A 38 -12.83 -0.93 7.33
N ARG A 39 -11.99 0.02 7.71
CA ARG A 39 -11.44 0.12 9.07
C ARG A 39 -10.47 -1.00 9.40
N ASN A 40 -10.03 -1.76 8.40
CA ASN A 40 -9.11 -2.85 8.68
C ASN A 40 -7.77 -2.65 7.96
N ALA A 41 -7.24 -1.43 8.07
CA ALA A 41 -5.96 -1.10 7.47
C ALA A 41 -4.83 -1.97 8.01
N ARG A 42 -4.94 -2.40 9.27
CA ARG A 42 -3.91 -3.25 9.86
C ARG A 42 -3.82 -4.60 9.15
N LEU A 43 -4.98 -5.16 8.78
CA LEU A 43 -5.01 -6.41 8.04
C LEU A 43 -4.33 -6.24 6.68
N ILE A 44 -4.60 -5.11 6.02
CA ILE A 44 -3.97 -4.83 4.74
C ILE A 44 -2.45 -4.79 4.90
N GLY A 45 -1.97 -4.09 5.92
CA GLY A 45 -0.53 -4.03 6.17
C GLY A 45 0.08 -5.41 6.39
N LYS A 46 -0.62 -6.28 7.11
CA LYS A 46 -0.13 -7.63 7.34
C LYS A 46 -0.05 -8.41 6.03
N ILE A 47 -1.07 -8.28 5.19
CA ILE A 47 -1.07 -8.97 3.90
C ILE A 47 0.09 -8.49 3.04
N LEU A 48 0.32 -7.17 3.00
CA LEU A 48 1.40 -6.64 2.18
C LEU A 48 2.77 -7.08 2.69
N SER A 49 2.93 -7.28 3.99
CA SER A 49 4.19 -7.74 4.54
C SER A 49 4.52 -9.17 4.12
N MET A 50 3.52 -9.92 3.66
CA MET A 50 3.69 -11.30 3.21
C MET A 50 3.66 -11.42 1.70
N SER A 51 3.60 -10.32 0.97
CA SER A 51 3.32 -10.35 -0.45
C SER A 51 4.34 -11.16 -1.25
N ALA A 52 5.59 -11.21 -0.80
CA ALA A 52 6.64 -11.92 -1.53
C ALA A 52 6.36 -13.41 -1.65
N TYR A 53 5.54 -13.98 -0.77
CA TYR A 53 5.16 -15.39 -0.87
C TYR A 53 4.18 -15.64 -2.01
N TYR A 54 3.56 -14.57 -2.54
CA TYR A 54 2.46 -14.70 -3.50
C TYR A 54 2.79 -14.10 -4.85
N GLY A 55 3.95 -13.46 -4.97
CA GLY A 55 4.38 -12.89 -6.25
C GLY A 55 5.07 -11.56 -6.04
N GLN A 56 5.25 -10.83 -7.13
CA GLN A 56 5.86 -9.51 -7.08
C GLN A 56 4.78 -8.46 -7.30
N TYR A 57 4.57 -7.65 -6.28
CA TYR A 57 3.53 -6.63 -6.31
C TYR A 57 4.12 -5.28 -5.91
N PRO A 58 3.60 -4.17 -6.44
CA PRO A 58 4.16 -2.85 -6.13
C PRO A 58 3.71 -2.35 -4.75
N CYS A 59 4.02 -3.11 -3.70
CA CYS A 59 3.61 -2.77 -2.34
C CYS A 59 4.26 -1.48 -1.85
N HIS A 60 5.34 -1.04 -2.51
CA HIS A 60 5.95 0.24 -2.18
C HIS A 60 5.03 1.42 -2.47
N ARG A 61 3.98 1.22 -3.26
CA ARG A 61 3.01 2.28 -3.57
C ARG A 61 1.94 2.44 -2.51
N VAL A 62 2.03 1.72 -1.38
CA VAL A 62 1.06 1.84 -0.30
C VAL A 62 1.74 2.49 0.90
N VAL A 63 1.12 3.56 1.40
CA VAL A 63 1.63 4.33 2.53
C VAL A 63 0.52 4.47 3.56
N ASN A 64 0.86 5.03 4.74
CA ASN A 64 -0.17 5.20 5.75
C ASN A 64 -1.02 6.45 5.48
N HIS A 65 -1.98 6.73 6.35
CA HIS A 65 -2.93 7.82 6.14
C HIS A 65 -2.27 9.20 6.10
N ALA A 66 -1.05 9.32 6.63
CA ALA A 66 -0.31 10.58 6.59
C ALA A 66 0.69 10.62 5.44
N GLY A 67 0.80 9.58 4.64
CA GLY A 67 1.78 9.51 3.56
C GLY A 67 3.13 8.97 4.01
N ARG A 68 3.21 8.36 5.20
CA ARG A 68 4.47 7.85 5.72
C ARG A 68 4.73 6.44 5.18
N THR A 69 6.00 6.19 4.86
CA THR A 69 6.41 4.86 4.38
C THR A 69 6.40 3.84 5.50
N ALA A 70 6.40 2.56 5.12
CA ALA A 70 6.35 1.47 6.10
C ALA A 70 7.69 1.36 6.84
N PRO A 71 7.69 1.22 8.17
CA PRO A 71 8.94 1.26 8.96
C PRO A 71 9.82 0.09 8.61
N GLY A 72 9.75 -0.89 8.18
CA GLY A 72 10.71 -1.93 7.87
C GLY A 72 11.04 -2.04 6.40
N PHE A 73 10.44 -1.20 5.58
CA PHE A 73 10.61 -1.31 4.13
C PHE A 73 11.63 -0.27 3.68
N LEU A 74 12.90 -0.58 3.83
CA LEU A 74 13.97 0.40 3.64
C LEU A 74 14.06 0.92 2.21
N ALA A 75 13.73 0.11 1.21
CA ALA A 75 13.83 0.51 -0.18
C ALA A 75 12.62 1.32 -0.66
N GLN A 76 11.59 1.46 0.16
CA GLN A 76 10.34 2.06 -0.30
C GLN A 76 10.53 3.49 -0.79
N LYS A 77 11.24 4.29 -0.02
CA LYS A 77 11.42 5.70 -0.39
C LYS A 77 12.15 5.82 -1.72
N GLU A 78 13.21 5.04 -1.91
CA GLU A 78 13.96 5.12 -3.15
C GLU A 78 13.12 4.69 -4.35
N LEU A 79 12.30 3.67 -4.18
CA LEU A 79 11.42 3.21 -5.25
C LEU A 79 10.43 4.28 -5.64
N LEU A 80 9.88 4.99 -4.64
CA LEU A 80 8.93 6.06 -4.91
C LEU A 80 9.61 7.26 -5.56
N LEU A 81 10.81 7.62 -5.09
CA LEU A 81 11.56 8.70 -5.72
C LEU A 81 11.88 8.38 -7.17
N ALA A 82 12.22 7.14 -7.46
CA ALA A 82 12.51 6.73 -8.83
C ALA A 82 11.29 6.83 -9.73
N ALA A 83 10.09 6.76 -9.17
CA ALA A 83 8.84 6.92 -9.91
C ALA A 83 8.41 8.37 -10.03
N GLY A 84 9.22 9.31 -9.56
CA GLY A 84 8.92 10.74 -9.67
C GLY A 84 8.13 11.31 -8.52
N ILE A 85 7.93 10.56 -7.45
CA ILE A 85 7.18 11.05 -6.29
C ILE A 85 8.11 11.84 -5.39
N GLU A 86 7.66 13.02 -4.99
CA GLU A 86 8.42 13.90 -4.11
C GLU A 86 7.92 13.76 -2.68
N PHE A 87 8.86 13.87 -1.73
CA PHE A 87 8.54 13.79 -0.32
C PHE A 87 8.56 15.19 0.29
N ARG A 88 7.66 15.40 1.24
CA ARG A 88 7.64 16.65 2.00
C ARG A 88 8.79 16.67 3.00
N PRO A 89 9.14 17.86 3.54
CA PRO A 89 10.23 17.92 4.52
C PRO A 89 10.05 17.01 5.72
N ASN A 90 8.81 16.65 6.07
CA ASN A 90 8.57 15.75 7.20
C ASN A 90 8.76 14.28 6.83
N GLY A 91 9.18 13.98 5.59
CA GLY A 91 9.42 12.61 5.18
C GLY A 91 8.20 11.87 4.66
N CYS A 92 7.08 12.55 4.51
CA CYS A 92 5.84 11.93 4.03
C CYS A 92 5.57 12.30 2.58
N VAL A 93 4.88 11.41 1.88
CA VAL A 93 4.39 11.71 0.53
C VAL A 93 3.26 12.73 0.63
N ASP A 94 3.22 13.67 -0.31
CA ASP A 94 2.12 14.63 -0.38
C ASP A 94 0.91 13.94 -1.02
N LEU A 95 -0.02 13.51 -0.17
CA LEU A 95 -1.17 12.75 -0.63
C LEU A 95 -2.11 13.57 -1.51
N LYS A 96 -2.15 14.90 -1.33
CA LYS A 96 -2.98 15.73 -2.20
C LYS A 96 -2.49 15.66 -3.64
N LYS A 97 -1.20 15.47 -3.83
CA LYS A 97 -0.60 15.48 -5.16
C LYS A 97 -0.51 14.09 -5.76
N TYR A 98 -0.23 13.07 -4.96
CA TYR A 98 0.13 11.77 -5.49
C TYR A 98 -0.84 10.65 -5.16
N ARG A 99 -1.87 10.90 -4.37
CA ARG A 99 -2.79 9.82 -4.02
C ARG A 99 -3.55 9.33 -5.23
N TRP A 100 -3.64 8.01 -5.35
CA TRP A 100 -4.43 7.35 -6.39
C TRP A 100 -5.89 7.78 -6.24
N ASP A 101 -6.47 8.23 -7.34
CA ASP A 101 -7.83 8.77 -7.34
C ASP A 101 -8.80 7.63 -7.63
N CYS A 102 -9.19 6.93 -6.59
CA CYS A 102 -10.02 5.75 -6.78
C CYS A 102 -10.88 5.47 -5.55
#